data_96693aa56d4b93a3d3b4032daddde2c8
#
_entry.id   96693aa56d4b93a3d3b4032daddde2c8
#
_cell.length_a   1.000
_cell.length_b   1.000
_cell.length_c   1.000
_cell.angle_alpha   90.00
_cell.angle_beta   90.00
_cell.angle_gamma   90.00
#
_symmetry.space_group_name_H-M   'P 1'
#
loop_
_entity.id
_entity.type
_entity.pdbx_description
1 polymer ?
#
loop_
_entity_poly.entity_id
_entity_poly.type
_entity_poly.pdbx_seq_one_letter_code
_entity_poly.pdbx_strand_id
1 'polypeptide(L)'
;VVPVFSQEKIYGYDFEACGGCRTDCCRRDKPAVRPACINDWRNGKITLDNIAKELGVSKSTVSRALSGKGRIGEATRQKIQAYAREQGIWQEKKQKEDPVRTENIAVVIPMDAYSTNVPFFQECLLGISEMATMLRYNVLITIGTPNDISNVQRLVEKKQVDGIVLLRDLEHDRLLQYLTEIHFPAGLSGTCDYEEIIQVDIDNKAASNSLVSLLIGQGYRRFAMLFGEMSFRVNQKRCQGCYDALDKYGLSRAHQLCYSDFDNTELLNSIISDMFAGKVECIICGDDVICTKVMSALQAEGYRIPRDISIASLYNSANLNCFSPAVTAISVSARQVGNVVGRQLINSLRGEAYNAKTNLGYEILLRKSTGKMYPV
;
A
#
# COMPACT_ATOMS: atom_id res chain seq x y z
N VAL A 1 -1.29 18.80 40.00
CA VAL A 1 -0.02 18.72 40.73
C VAL A 1 0.93 17.90 39.85
N VAL A 2 1.82 18.60 39.19
CA VAL A 2 2.99 18.09 38.43
C VAL A 2 4.05 17.63 39.42
N PRO A 3 4.97 16.70 39.11
CA PRO A 3 6.28 17.21 38.76
C PRO A 3 6.95 16.62 37.49
N VAL A 4 7.62 17.54 36.83
CA VAL A 4 8.70 17.43 35.89
C VAL A 4 9.90 16.67 36.50
N PHE A 5 10.53 15.78 35.71
CA PHE A 5 11.95 15.48 35.85
C PHE A 5 12.61 15.31 34.49
N SER A 6 13.49 16.25 34.22
CA SER A 6 14.58 16.22 33.24
C SER A 6 15.66 15.24 33.66
N GLN A 7 16.33 14.55 32.76
CA GLN A 7 17.79 14.51 32.69
C GLN A 7 18.32 13.78 31.46
N GLU A 8 19.13 14.51 30.76
CA GLU A 8 20.12 14.12 29.77
C GLU A 8 21.01 12.96 30.21
N LYS A 9 21.42 12.09 29.31
CA LYS A 9 22.75 11.48 29.29
C LYS A 9 23.24 11.28 27.87
N ILE A 10 24.15 12.11 27.55
CA ILE A 10 25.24 12.13 26.57
C ILE A 10 26.00 10.79 26.60
N TYR A 11 26.22 10.18 25.46
CA TYR A 11 27.35 9.31 25.24
C TYR A 11 28.22 9.91 24.14
N GLY A 12 29.37 10.46 24.61
CA GLY A 12 30.44 10.89 23.76
C GLY A 12 31.17 9.72 23.11
N TYR A 13 31.54 9.89 21.87
CA TYR A 13 32.62 9.15 21.25
C TYR A 13 33.77 10.10 21.01
N ASP A 14 34.90 9.78 21.68
CA ASP A 14 36.18 10.44 21.54
C ASP A 14 36.69 10.34 20.11
N PHE A 15 37.09 11.49 19.59
CA PHE A 15 37.84 11.67 18.36
C PHE A 15 39.32 11.77 18.74
N GLU A 16 40.06 10.63 18.66
CA GLU A 16 41.51 10.72 18.58
C GLU A 16 42.10 9.74 17.59
N ALA A 17 42.94 10.30 16.75
CA ALA A 17 44.02 9.68 15.99
C ALA A 17 43.68 8.93 14.69
N CYS A 18 43.54 9.67 13.61
CA CYS A 18 44.07 9.26 12.32
C CYS A 18 44.98 10.36 11.78
N GLY A 19 46.28 10.30 12.18
CA GLY A 19 47.34 11.11 11.61
C GLY A 19 47.64 10.66 10.17
N GLY A 20 47.67 11.61 9.25
CA GLY A 20 48.40 11.49 7.98
C GLY A 20 47.61 11.10 6.76
N CYS A 21 46.74 11.97 6.28
CA CYS A 21 46.43 11.99 4.84
C CYS A 21 46.36 13.44 4.37
N ARG A 22 47.46 13.93 3.82
CA ARG A 22 47.47 15.13 2.98
C ARG A 22 47.03 14.73 1.58
N THR A 23 46.06 15.40 1.08
CA THR A 23 45.75 15.90 -0.25
C THR A 23 44.34 15.53 -0.73
N ASP A 24 43.54 16.56 -0.94
CA ASP A 24 42.47 16.78 -1.91
C ASP A 24 41.64 15.57 -2.40
N CYS A 25 40.62 15.19 -1.62
CA CYS A 25 39.49 14.39 -2.20
C CYS A 25 38.14 14.64 -1.50
N CYS A 26 37.91 15.87 -0.99
CA CYS A 26 36.58 16.25 -0.46
C CYS A 26 36.00 17.42 -1.23
N ARG A 27 35.57 17.18 -2.47
CA ARG A 27 34.55 17.99 -3.16
C ARG A 27 34.12 17.25 -4.42
N ARG A 28 32.97 16.59 -4.36
CA ARG A 28 31.86 16.62 -5.30
C ARG A 28 30.90 15.46 -5.06
N ASP A 29 29.65 15.84 -4.90
CA ASP A 29 28.47 15.02 -4.73
C ASP A 29 28.31 13.93 -5.78
N LYS A 30 28.19 12.67 -5.33
CA LYS A 30 27.30 11.61 -5.84
C LYS A 30 27.63 10.30 -5.11
N PRO A 31 26.66 9.52 -4.62
CA PRO A 31 26.94 8.21 -4.03
C PRO A 31 27.16 7.19 -5.16
N ALA A 32 28.40 7.01 -5.56
CA ALA A 32 28.80 5.87 -6.36
C ALA A 32 29.26 4.76 -5.39
N VAL A 33 28.57 3.63 -5.43
CA VAL A 33 29.03 2.39 -4.81
C VAL A 33 30.44 2.10 -5.33
N ARG A 34 31.44 2.34 -4.50
CA ARG A 34 32.83 2.03 -4.83
C ARG A 34 33.04 0.53 -4.73
N PRO A 35 33.60 -0.13 -5.74
CA PRO A 35 34.12 -1.48 -5.55
C PRO A 35 35.24 -1.41 -4.51
N ALA A 36 35.20 -2.35 -3.56
CA ALA A 36 36.20 -2.49 -2.50
C ALA A 36 37.61 -2.37 -3.09
N CYS A 37 38.37 -1.40 -2.59
CA CYS A 37 39.76 -1.21 -2.92
C CYS A 37 40.54 -2.46 -2.50
N ILE A 38 41.06 -3.19 -3.50
CA ILE A 38 42.05 -4.26 -3.33
C ILE A 38 43.40 -3.60 -3.05
N ASN A 39 43.63 -3.09 -1.84
CA ASN A 39 44.94 -2.62 -1.44
C ASN A 39 45.04 -2.53 0.10
N ASP A 40 44.94 -3.70 0.78
CA ASP A 40 45.41 -3.78 2.16
C ASP A 40 46.03 -5.16 2.45
N TRP A 41 47.21 -5.38 1.83
CA TRP A 41 47.97 -6.65 1.91
C TRP A 41 49.39 -6.40 2.43
N ARG A 42 49.50 -5.65 3.54
CA ARG A 42 50.80 -5.46 4.20
C ARG A 42 50.77 -6.16 5.55
N ASN A 43 51.05 -7.46 5.54
CA ASN A 43 51.67 -8.21 6.62
C ASN A 43 51.72 -9.70 6.25
N GLY A 44 52.83 -10.14 5.63
CA GLY A 44 53.15 -11.58 5.50
C GLY A 44 52.23 -12.46 4.65
N LYS A 45 51.32 -11.86 3.87
CA LYS A 45 50.32 -12.63 3.10
C LYS A 45 50.73 -12.75 1.64
N ILE A 46 50.45 -13.92 1.06
CA ILE A 46 50.73 -14.30 -0.32
C ILE A 46 50.03 -13.28 -1.26
N THR A 47 50.77 -12.73 -2.22
CA THR A 47 50.27 -11.73 -3.18
C THR A 47 49.80 -12.38 -4.50
N LEU A 48 49.06 -11.65 -5.35
CA LEU A 48 48.70 -12.12 -6.68
C LEU A 48 49.93 -12.45 -7.54
N ASP A 49 51.05 -11.79 -7.30
CA ASP A 49 52.31 -12.06 -7.96
C ASP A 49 52.91 -13.39 -7.52
N ASN A 50 52.78 -13.78 -6.26
CA ASN A 50 53.23 -15.06 -5.73
C ASN A 50 52.40 -16.21 -6.34
N ILE A 51 51.10 -16.07 -6.44
CA ILE A 51 50.21 -17.04 -7.12
C ILE A 51 50.56 -17.15 -8.58
N ALA A 52 50.82 -16.03 -9.27
CA ALA A 52 51.18 -16.01 -10.67
C ALA A 52 52.47 -16.74 -10.94
N LYS A 53 53.54 -16.59 -10.12
CA LYS A 53 54.80 -17.24 -10.21
C LYS A 53 54.66 -18.76 -9.94
N GLU A 54 53.96 -19.15 -8.88
CA GLU A 54 53.79 -20.54 -8.50
C GLU A 54 53.02 -21.39 -9.52
N LEU A 55 51.99 -20.76 -10.14
CA LEU A 55 51.14 -21.45 -11.11
C LEU A 55 51.58 -21.22 -12.59
N GLY A 56 52.67 -20.47 -12.82
CA GLY A 56 53.22 -20.22 -14.15
C GLY A 56 52.28 -19.43 -15.04
N VAL A 57 51.47 -18.49 -14.47
CA VAL A 57 50.52 -17.67 -15.21
C VAL A 57 50.77 -16.17 -14.99
N SER A 58 50.18 -15.30 -15.81
CA SER A 58 50.30 -13.86 -15.59
C SER A 58 49.47 -13.36 -14.41
N LYS A 59 49.91 -12.30 -13.75
CA LYS A 59 49.16 -11.61 -12.69
C LYS A 59 47.76 -11.22 -13.13
N SER A 60 47.60 -10.80 -14.39
CA SER A 60 46.29 -10.46 -14.96
C SER A 60 45.40 -11.69 -15.11
N THR A 61 45.98 -12.88 -15.39
CA THR A 61 45.26 -14.15 -15.44
C THR A 61 44.75 -14.54 -14.05
N VAL A 62 45.58 -14.39 -13.00
CA VAL A 62 45.19 -14.64 -11.61
C VAL A 62 44.06 -13.69 -11.18
N SER A 63 44.20 -12.39 -11.44
CA SER A 63 43.19 -11.39 -11.11
C SER A 63 41.84 -11.67 -11.78
N ARG A 64 41.87 -12.04 -13.08
CA ARG A 64 40.66 -12.42 -13.83
C ARG A 64 40.03 -13.71 -13.33
N ALA A 65 40.83 -14.73 -12.98
CA ALA A 65 40.34 -16.00 -12.45
C ALA A 65 39.64 -15.82 -11.10
N LEU A 66 40.20 -14.98 -10.22
CA LEU A 66 39.64 -14.71 -8.89
C LEU A 66 38.44 -13.74 -8.91
N SER A 67 38.41 -12.81 -9.89
CA SER A 67 37.30 -11.87 -10.05
C SER A 67 36.12 -12.42 -10.86
N GLY A 68 36.28 -13.57 -11.51
CA GLY A 68 35.25 -14.13 -12.39
C GLY A 68 35.08 -13.41 -13.74
N LYS A 69 35.84 -12.33 -14.00
CA LYS A 69 35.70 -11.50 -15.19
C LYS A 69 36.74 -11.88 -16.28
N GLY A 70 36.31 -11.92 -17.52
CA GLY A 70 37.18 -12.16 -18.69
C GLY A 70 37.23 -13.63 -19.14
N ARG A 71 37.71 -13.85 -20.39
CA ARG A 71 37.87 -15.19 -20.98
C ARG A 71 39.14 -15.86 -20.46
N ILE A 72 38.98 -16.86 -19.64
CA ILE A 72 40.02 -17.76 -19.13
C ILE A 72 39.50 -19.18 -19.26
N GLY A 73 40.36 -20.11 -19.71
CA GLY A 73 40.01 -21.52 -19.76
C GLY A 73 39.57 -22.05 -18.39
N GLU A 74 38.49 -22.82 -18.36
CA GLU A 74 37.86 -23.31 -17.10
C GLU A 74 38.84 -24.07 -16.23
N ALA A 75 39.67 -24.96 -16.80
CA ALA A 75 40.72 -25.70 -16.12
C ALA A 75 41.73 -24.77 -15.41
N THR A 76 42.14 -23.67 -16.08
CA THR A 76 43.07 -22.68 -15.53
C THR A 76 42.42 -21.90 -14.37
N ARG A 77 41.14 -21.56 -14.52
CA ARG A 77 40.35 -20.88 -13.49
C ARG A 77 40.25 -21.71 -12.24
N GLN A 78 39.86 -22.99 -12.38
CA GLN A 78 39.72 -23.91 -11.26
C GLN A 78 41.04 -24.13 -10.54
N LYS A 79 42.17 -24.26 -11.30
CA LYS A 79 43.50 -24.44 -10.72
C LYS A 79 43.92 -23.21 -9.87
N ILE A 80 43.67 -22.00 -10.36
CA ILE A 80 43.99 -20.75 -9.63
C ILE A 80 43.09 -20.60 -8.38
N GLN A 81 41.81 -20.90 -8.51
CA GLN A 81 40.87 -20.81 -7.40
C GLN A 81 41.13 -21.86 -6.32
N ALA A 82 41.48 -23.08 -6.71
CA ALA A 82 41.88 -24.16 -5.77
C ALA A 82 43.12 -23.75 -4.96
N TYR A 83 44.16 -23.29 -5.63
CA TYR A 83 45.39 -22.83 -4.96
C TYR A 83 45.12 -21.65 -4.03
N ALA A 84 44.35 -20.64 -4.48
CA ALA A 84 44.00 -19.50 -3.65
C ALA A 84 43.11 -19.86 -2.44
N ARG A 85 42.30 -20.94 -2.55
CA ARG A 85 41.49 -21.52 -1.45
C ARG A 85 42.37 -22.20 -0.42
N GLU A 86 43.30 -23.06 -0.86
CA GLU A 86 44.25 -23.75 0.02
C GLU A 86 45.10 -22.75 0.82
N GLN A 87 45.46 -21.63 0.20
CA GLN A 87 46.24 -20.58 0.86
C GLN A 87 45.39 -19.61 1.70
N GLY A 88 44.09 -19.86 1.84
CA GLY A 88 43.17 -19.02 2.65
C GLY A 88 42.96 -17.61 2.13
N ILE A 89 43.35 -17.33 0.88
CA ILE A 89 43.32 -15.96 0.30
C ILE A 89 42.08 -15.71 -0.53
N TRP A 90 41.39 -16.75 -0.92
CA TRP A 90 40.18 -16.68 -1.72
C TRP A 90 39.12 -17.60 -1.12
N GLN A 91 38.02 -17.01 -0.77
CA GLN A 91 36.80 -17.75 -0.52
C GLN A 91 35.93 -17.60 -1.75
N GLU A 92 35.37 -18.70 -2.21
CA GLU A 92 34.34 -18.66 -3.21
C GLU A 92 33.31 -17.61 -2.75
N LYS A 93 33.13 -16.54 -3.50
CA LYS A 93 31.94 -15.73 -3.27
C LYS A 93 30.82 -16.73 -3.40
N LYS A 94 30.23 -17.15 -2.27
CA LYS A 94 28.90 -17.76 -2.33
C LYS A 94 28.15 -16.83 -3.28
N GLN A 95 27.84 -17.30 -4.48
CA GLN A 95 26.77 -16.67 -5.26
C GLN A 95 25.71 -16.51 -4.19
N LYS A 96 25.23 -15.28 -3.93
CA LYS A 96 24.02 -15.12 -3.17
C LYS A 96 23.09 -16.07 -3.89
N GLU A 97 22.84 -17.24 -3.31
CA GLU A 97 21.76 -18.09 -3.76
C GLU A 97 20.59 -17.13 -3.76
N ASP A 98 20.05 -16.85 -4.94
CA ASP A 98 18.81 -16.09 -5.02
C ASP A 98 17.90 -16.75 -3.99
N PRO A 99 17.37 -16.01 -3.03
CA PRO A 99 16.59 -16.62 -1.96
C PRO A 99 15.57 -17.52 -2.64
N VAL A 100 15.57 -18.81 -2.28
CA VAL A 100 14.66 -19.80 -2.86
C VAL A 100 13.27 -19.20 -2.71
N ARG A 101 12.71 -18.73 -3.81
CA ARG A 101 11.39 -18.11 -3.82
C ARG A 101 10.37 -19.19 -3.54
N THR A 102 9.41 -18.87 -2.72
CA THR A 102 8.31 -19.78 -2.40
C THR A 102 7.25 -19.78 -3.50
N GLU A 103 7.28 -18.75 -4.37
CA GLU A 103 6.23 -18.44 -5.35
C GLU A 103 4.85 -18.31 -4.70
N ASN A 104 4.82 -17.86 -3.45
CA ASN A 104 3.62 -17.58 -2.69
C ASN A 104 3.59 -16.09 -2.31
N ILE A 105 2.42 -15.47 -2.43
CA ILE A 105 2.11 -14.19 -1.82
C ILE A 105 0.96 -14.36 -0.83
N ALA A 106 0.99 -13.64 0.29
CA ALA A 106 -0.14 -13.63 1.20
C ALA A 106 -1.04 -12.41 0.92
N VAL A 107 -2.35 -12.60 1.02
CA VAL A 107 -3.34 -11.53 1.02
C VAL A 107 -3.95 -11.43 2.40
N VAL A 108 -3.80 -10.27 3.03
CA VAL A 108 -4.34 -9.98 4.35
C VAL A 108 -5.72 -9.37 4.19
N ILE A 109 -6.73 -10.13 4.61
CA ILE A 109 -8.12 -9.68 4.62
C ILE A 109 -8.43 -9.10 6.01
N PRO A 110 -8.98 -7.89 6.09
CA PRO A 110 -9.44 -7.36 7.37
C PRO A 110 -10.60 -8.20 7.91
N MET A 111 -10.57 -8.50 9.20
CA MET A 111 -11.62 -9.27 9.86
C MET A 111 -12.28 -8.46 10.96
N ASP A 112 -13.19 -7.64 10.55
CA ASP A 112 -14.18 -7.02 11.42
C ASP A 112 -15.60 -7.34 10.88
N ALA A 113 -16.60 -7.09 11.69
CA ALA A 113 -17.99 -7.37 11.32
C ALA A 113 -18.44 -6.61 10.05
N TYR A 114 -17.84 -5.45 9.80
CA TYR A 114 -18.10 -4.64 8.62
C TYR A 114 -17.47 -5.23 7.37
N SER A 115 -16.19 -5.57 7.41
CA SER A 115 -15.39 -6.03 6.26
C SER A 115 -15.89 -7.35 5.66
N THR A 116 -16.52 -8.19 6.47
CA THR A 116 -17.02 -9.50 6.03
C THR A 116 -18.07 -9.38 4.91
N ASN A 117 -18.80 -8.26 4.88
CA ASN A 117 -19.88 -8.01 3.93
C ASN A 117 -19.54 -7.01 2.83
N VAL A 118 -18.27 -6.60 2.70
CA VAL A 118 -17.83 -5.61 1.69
C VAL A 118 -17.40 -6.31 0.40
N PRO A 119 -18.18 -6.22 -0.71
CA PRO A 119 -17.86 -6.86 -1.98
C PRO A 119 -16.49 -6.44 -2.54
N PHE A 120 -16.02 -5.26 -2.20
CA PHE A 120 -14.72 -4.75 -2.63
C PHE A 120 -13.57 -5.71 -2.35
N PHE A 121 -13.50 -6.27 -1.13
CA PHE A 121 -12.39 -7.17 -0.74
C PHE A 121 -12.42 -8.49 -1.51
N GLN A 122 -13.61 -9.02 -1.78
CA GLN A 122 -13.78 -10.24 -2.57
C GLN A 122 -13.34 -10.04 -4.02
N GLU A 123 -13.75 -8.95 -4.65
CA GLU A 123 -13.37 -8.62 -6.02
C GLU A 123 -11.85 -8.30 -6.13
N CYS A 124 -11.26 -7.60 -5.15
CA CYS A 124 -9.82 -7.40 -5.09
C CYS A 124 -9.06 -8.72 -5.00
N LEU A 125 -9.51 -9.63 -4.11
CA LEU A 125 -8.89 -10.95 -3.95
C LEU A 125 -8.95 -11.75 -5.26
N LEU A 126 -10.07 -11.73 -5.96
CA LEU A 126 -10.19 -12.37 -7.27
C LEU A 126 -9.20 -11.79 -8.28
N GLY A 127 -9.09 -10.46 -8.33
CA GLY A 127 -8.11 -9.78 -9.20
C GLY A 127 -6.66 -10.17 -8.88
N ILE A 128 -6.29 -10.19 -7.59
CA ILE A 128 -4.96 -10.64 -7.16
C ILE A 128 -4.72 -12.09 -7.58
N SER A 129 -5.71 -12.98 -7.34
CA SER A 129 -5.59 -14.41 -7.64
C SER A 129 -5.43 -14.68 -9.14
N GLU A 130 -6.14 -13.94 -9.99
CA GLU A 130 -5.98 -14.01 -11.45
C GLU A 130 -4.55 -13.64 -11.85
N MET A 131 -4.06 -12.54 -11.34
CA MET A 131 -2.72 -12.06 -11.68
C MET A 131 -1.62 -12.98 -11.13
N ALA A 132 -1.77 -13.45 -9.89
CA ALA A 132 -0.86 -14.42 -9.31
C ALA A 132 -0.80 -15.70 -10.15
N THR A 133 -1.94 -16.24 -10.55
CA THR A 133 -2.03 -17.44 -11.42
C THR A 133 -1.31 -17.22 -12.76
N MET A 134 -1.55 -16.07 -13.43
CA MET A 134 -0.87 -15.73 -14.69
C MET A 134 0.65 -15.64 -14.53
N LEU A 135 1.11 -15.18 -13.39
CA LEU A 135 2.52 -15.01 -13.06
C LEU A 135 3.10 -16.20 -12.28
N ARG A 136 2.39 -17.32 -12.19
CA ARG A 136 2.82 -18.56 -11.52
C ARG A 136 3.16 -18.39 -10.04
N TYR A 137 2.35 -17.57 -9.36
CA TYR A 137 2.36 -17.44 -7.91
C TYR A 137 1.10 -18.03 -7.31
N ASN A 138 1.19 -18.56 -6.10
CA ASN A 138 0.05 -18.98 -5.30
C ASN A 138 -0.38 -17.85 -4.36
N VAL A 139 -1.65 -17.84 -4.00
CA VAL A 139 -2.22 -16.88 -3.04
C VAL A 139 -2.57 -17.60 -1.74
N LEU A 140 -1.96 -17.19 -0.65
CA LEU A 140 -2.33 -17.58 0.69
C LEU A 140 -3.22 -16.49 1.28
N ILE A 141 -4.39 -16.87 1.76
CA ILE A 141 -5.27 -15.93 2.45
C ILE A 141 -4.97 -15.99 3.94
N THR A 142 -4.74 -14.84 4.54
CA THR A 142 -4.59 -14.71 5.99
C THR A 142 -5.45 -13.57 6.52
N ILE A 143 -5.77 -13.67 7.79
CA ILE A 143 -6.58 -12.68 8.48
C ILE A 143 -5.64 -11.83 9.32
N GLY A 144 -5.82 -10.52 9.27
CA GLY A 144 -5.12 -9.58 10.14
C GLY A 144 -6.11 -8.64 10.81
N THR A 145 -5.87 -8.36 12.07
CA THR A 145 -6.57 -7.30 12.80
C THR A 145 -5.59 -6.17 13.12
N PRO A 146 -6.06 -4.96 13.39
CA PRO A 146 -5.17 -3.84 13.76
C PRO A 146 -4.29 -4.15 14.98
N ASN A 147 -4.76 -5.04 15.87
CA ASN A 147 -4.12 -5.36 17.14
C ASN A 147 -3.32 -6.67 17.14
N ASP A 148 -3.55 -7.55 16.17
CA ASP A 148 -2.88 -8.84 16.08
C ASP A 148 -2.33 -9.10 14.66
N ILE A 149 -1.00 -9.06 14.56
CA ILE A 149 -0.25 -9.33 13.33
C ILE A 149 0.48 -10.68 13.38
N SER A 150 0.26 -11.48 14.40
CA SER A 150 1.01 -12.72 14.68
C SER A 150 0.95 -13.75 13.54
N ASN A 151 -0.19 -13.84 12.86
CA ASN A 151 -0.34 -14.72 11.70
C ASN A 151 0.59 -14.32 10.56
N VAL A 152 0.69 -13.02 10.29
CA VAL A 152 1.57 -12.50 9.24
C VAL A 152 3.03 -12.63 9.64
N GLN A 153 3.39 -12.31 10.89
CA GLN A 153 4.74 -12.51 11.40
C GLN A 153 5.19 -13.96 11.23
N ARG A 154 4.33 -14.91 11.58
CA ARG A 154 4.61 -16.35 11.41
C ARG A 154 4.88 -16.73 9.95
N LEU A 155 4.12 -16.20 8.99
CA LEU A 155 4.33 -16.46 7.55
C LEU A 155 5.69 -15.93 7.08
N VAL A 156 6.06 -14.73 7.52
CA VAL A 156 7.34 -14.10 7.20
C VAL A 156 8.51 -14.84 7.84
N GLU A 157 8.47 -15.10 9.15
CA GLU A 157 9.54 -15.79 9.90
C GLU A 157 9.79 -17.19 9.38
N LYS A 158 8.74 -17.93 9.03
CA LYS A 158 8.84 -19.26 8.44
C LYS A 158 9.15 -19.26 6.94
N LYS A 159 9.37 -18.09 6.34
CA LYS A 159 9.64 -17.92 4.90
C LYS A 159 8.63 -18.67 4.03
N GLN A 160 7.35 -18.56 4.35
CA GLN A 160 6.27 -19.24 3.63
C GLN A 160 5.73 -18.42 2.46
N VAL A 161 6.06 -17.13 2.42
CA VAL A 161 5.64 -16.18 1.39
C VAL A 161 6.78 -15.26 0.98
N ASP A 162 6.76 -14.81 -0.27
CA ASP A 162 7.75 -13.88 -0.82
C ASP A 162 7.31 -12.42 -0.68
N GLY A 163 6.00 -12.18 -0.58
CA GLY A 163 5.41 -10.85 -0.46
C GLY A 163 4.02 -10.89 0.14
N ILE A 164 3.53 -9.72 0.55
CA ILE A 164 2.24 -9.56 1.22
C ILE A 164 1.43 -8.45 0.54
N VAL A 165 0.13 -8.68 0.33
CA VAL A 165 -0.83 -7.65 -0.10
C VAL A 165 -1.80 -7.39 1.04
N LEU A 166 -1.94 -6.10 1.42
CA LEU A 166 -2.96 -5.64 2.36
C LEU A 166 -4.11 -5.03 1.57
N LEU A 167 -5.35 -5.39 1.93
CA LEU A 167 -6.54 -4.87 1.24
C LEU A 167 -7.13 -3.61 1.89
N ARG A 168 -6.50 -3.07 2.92
CA ARG A 168 -7.06 -2.00 3.73
C ARG A 168 -5.97 -1.07 4.28
N ASP A 169 -6.21 0.24 4.20
CA ASP A 169 -5.32 1.28 4.68
C ASP A 169 -5.82 1.88 6.00
N LEU A 170 -5.12 1.58 7.07
CA LEU A 170 -5.34 2.19 8.38
C LEU A 170 -4.35 3.32 8.62
N GLU A 171 -4.79 4.35 9.33
CA GLU A 171 -3.89 5.29 9.95
C GLU A 171 -3.14 4.59 11.09
N HIS A 172 -1.81 4.68 11.14
CA HIS A 172 -0.98 3.98 12.13
C HIS A 172 -1.08 2.44 12.10
N ASP A 173 -1.11 1.85 10.90
CA ASP A 173 -1.18 0.40 10.73
C ASP A 173 0.11 -0.30 11.23
N ARG A 174 -0.03 -1.09 12.31
CA ARG A 174 1.07 -1.85 12.91
C ARG A 174 1.67 -2.89 11.95
N LEU A 175 0.86 -3.44 11.05
CA LEU A 175 1.35 -4.41 10.08
C LEU A 175 2.19 -3.74 9.00
N LEU A 176 1.75 -2.59 8.48
CA LEU A 176 2.56 -1.80 7.54
C LEU A 176 3.87 -1.35 8.18
N GLN A 177 3.82 -0.87 9.45
CA GLN A 177 5.02 -0.52 10.18
C GLN A 177 5.98 -1.69 10.30
N TYR A 178 5.52 -2.86 10.74
CA TYR A 178 6.33 -4.07 10.87
C TYR A 178 6.98 -4.47 9.54
N LEU A 179 6.21 -4.52 8.44
CA LEU A 179 6.72 -4.91 7.12
C LEU A 179 7.77 -3.92 6.60
N THR A 180 7.58 -2.62 6.88
CA THR A 180 8.55 -1.58 6.52
C THR A 180 9.83 -1.71 7.34
N GLU A 181 9.75 -1.92 8.67
CA GLU A 181 10.92 -2.08 9.55
C GLU A 181 11.81 -3.26 9.13
N ILE A 182 11.22 -4.35 8.68
CA ILE A 182 11.96 -5.53 8.22
C ILE A 182 12.26 -5.52 6.71
N HIS A 183 11.91 -4.46 6.00
CA HIS A 183 12.03 -4.32 4.54
C HIS A 183 11.42 -5.50 3.76
N PHE A 184 10.26 -5.97 4.20
CA PHE A 184 9.58 -7.08 3.54
C PHE A 184 8.71 -6.58 2.37
N PRO A 185 8.77 -7.22 1.18
CA PRO A 185 8.00 -6.78 0.01
C PRO A 185 6.50 -6.78 0.29
N ALA A 186 5.87 -5.61 0.12
CA ALA A 186 4.45 -5.48 0.38
C ALA A 186 3.74 -4.54 -0.62
N GLY A 187 2.48 -4.85 -0.90
CA GLY A 187 1.56 -4.04 -1.66
C GLY A 187 0.30 -3.71 -0.84
N LEU A 188 -0.28 -2.57 -1.10
CA LEU A 188 -1.45 -2.04 -0.41
C LEU A 188 -2.52 -1.65 -1.42
N SER A 189 -3.74 -2.14 -1.24
CA SER A 189 -4.93 -1.56 -1.84
C SER A 189 -5.36 -0.37 -1.00
N GLY A 190 -4.90 0.82 -1.38
CA GLY A 190 -5.02 2.06 -0.64
C GLY A 190 -3.73 2.87 -0.66
N THR A 191 -3.56 3.79 0.27
CA THR A 191 -2.37 4.64 0.37
C THR A 191 -1.81 4.68 1.78
N CYS A 192 -0.49 4.84 1.88
CA CYS A 192 0.22 5.02 3.15
C CYS A 192 1.39 6.00 2.98
N ASP A 193 2.05 6.32 4.09
CA ASP A 193 3.19 7.26 4.11
C ASP A 193 4.55 6.56 3.82
N TYR A 194 4.57 5.23 3.70
CA TYR A 194 5.77 4.45 3.42
C TYR A 194 6.03 4.35 1.92
N GLU A 195 7.18 4.84 1.47
CA GLU A 195 7.52 4.89 0.03
C GLU A 195 7.88 3.52 -0.55
N GLU A 196 8.40 2.62 0.27
CA GLU A 196 8.77 1.27 -0.10
C GLU A 196 7.58 0.32 -0.31
N ILE A 197 6.41 0.69 0.19
CA ILE A 197 5.17 -0.07 0.00
C ILE A 197 4.55 0.27 -1.37
N ILE A 198 4.25 -0.74 -2.16
CA ILE A 198 3.53 -0.59 -3.41
C ILE A 198 2.08 -0.20 -3.12
N GLN A 199 1.63 0.91 -3.66
CA GLN A 199 0.32 1.50 -3.37
C GLN A 199 -0.53 1.56 -4.65
N VAL A 200 -1.73 0.99 -4.58
CA VAL A 200 -2.69 1.05 -5.68
C VAL A 200 -4.04 1.51 -5.13
N ASP A 201 -4.50 2.67 -5.57
CA ASP A 201 -5.74 3.28 -5.12
C ASP A 201 -6.39 4.06 -6.26
N ILE A 202 -7.51 4.70 -5.96
CA ILE A 202 -8.09 5.80 -6.73
C ILE A 202 -7.88 7.10 -5.97
N ASP A 203 -8.02 8.22 -6.64
CA ASP A 203 -8.12 9.50 -5.94
C ASP A 203 -9.52 9.63 -5.30
N ASN A 204 -9.70 8.99 -4.13
CA ASN A 204 -10.96 9.00 -3.38
C ASN A 204 -11.42 10.42 -3.03
N LYS A 205 -10.46 11.34 -2.78
CA LYS A 205 -10.76 12.75 -2.48
C LYS A 205 -11.32 13.47 -3.72
N ALA A 206 -10.64 13.34 -4.85
CA ALA A 206 -11.12 13.95 -6.11
C ALA A 206 -12.43 13.34 -6.58
N ALA A 207 -12.61 12.00 -6.43
CA ALA A 207 -13.84 11.32 -6.81
C ALA A 207 -15.04 11.81 -6.00
N SER A 208 -14.89 11.91 -4.67
CA SER A 208 -15.93 12.43 -3.79
C SER A 208 -16.26 13.89 -4.07
N ASN A 209 -15.22 14.73 -4.27
CA ASN A 209 -15.41 16.13 -4.68
C ASN A 209 -16.20 16.23 -5.98
N SER A 210 -15.89 15.39 -6.97
CA SER A 210 -16.57 15.40 -8.27
C SER A 210 -18.04 15.03 -8.16
N LEU A 211 -18.37 13.97 -7.39
CA LEU A 211 -19.76 13.56 -7.20
C LEU A 211 -20.57 14.65 -6.47
N VAL A 212 -20.04 15.19 -5.36
CA VAL A 212 -20.74 16.25 -4.60
C VAL A 212 -20.87 17.52 -5.41
N SER A 213 -19.83 17.93 -6.16
CA SER A 213 -19.89 19.07 -7.08
C SER A 213 -20.99 18.91 -8.13
N LEU A 214 -21.14 17.71 -8.68
CA LEU A 214 -22.19 17.41 -9.65
C LEU A 214 -23.58 17.49 -9.01
N LEU A 215 -23.78 16.96 -7.79
CA LEU A 215 -25.04 17.07 -7.06
C LEU A 215 -25.37 18.55 -6.74
N ILE A 216 -24.38 19.34 -6.34
CA ILE A 216 -24.57 20.80 -6.13
C ILE A 216 -24.98 21.47 -7.46
N GLY A 217 -24.36 21.08 -8.58
CA GLY A 217 -24.75 21.52 -9.92
C GLY A 217 -26.21 21.20 -10.29
N GLN A 218 -26.72 20.06 -9.79
CA GLN A 218 -28.15 19.69 -9.91
C GLN A 218 -29.08 20.43 -8.95
N GLY A 219 -28.56 21.36 -8.16
CA GLY A 219 -29.35 22.19 -7.26
C GLY A 219 -29.53 21.68 -5.85
N TYR A 220 -28.82 20.62 -5.42
CA TYR A 220 -28.78 20.19 -4.02
C TYR A 220 -27.97 21.16 -3.18
N ARG A 221 -28.41 21.44 -1.95
CA ARG A 221 -27.75 22.41 -1.04
C ARG A 221 -27.56 21.85 0.37
N ARG A 222 -28.39 20.91 0.80
CA ARG A 222 -28.38 20.34 2.15
C ARG A 222 -28.12 18.85 2.05
N PHE A 223 -26.98 18.44 2.58
CA PHE A 223 -26.53 17.07 2.55
C PHE A 223 -26.44 16.46 3.94
N ALA A 224 -26.72 15.17 4.05
CA ALA A 224 -26.26 14.33 5.14
C ALA A 224 -25.19 13.39 4.61
N MET A 225 -24.05 13.32 5.28
CA MET A 225 -22.91 12.51 4.89
C MET A 225 -22.71 11.44 5.98
N LEU A 226 -22.68 10.15 5.58
CA LEU A 226 -22.50 9.02 6.49
C LEU A 226 -21.25 8.26 6.09
N PHE A 227 -20.29 8.20 6.99
CA PHE A 227 -19.03 7.48 6.79
C PHE A 227 -18.89 6.33 7.79
N GLY A 228 -18.11 5.32 7.40
CA GLY A 228 -17.63 4.31 8.32
C GLY A 228 -16.54 4.84 9.25
N GLU A 229 -15.81 3.94 9.86
CA GLU A 229 -14.74 4.25 10.81
C GLU A 229 -13.68 5.18 10.21
N MET A 230 -13.40 6.28 10.90
CA MET A 230 -12.49 7.33 10.41
C MET A 230 -11.00 6.99 10.59
N SER A 231 -10.66 5.88 11.22
CA SER A 231 -9.29 5.34 11.23
C SER A 231 -8.83 4.86 9.84
N PHE A 232 -9.77 4.63 8.93
CA PHE A 232 -9.47 4.29 7.54
C PHE A 232 -9.22 5.54 6.69
N ARG A 233 -8.05 5.60 6.05
CA ARG A 233 -7.66 6.72 5.20
C ARG A 233 -8.63 6.96 4.04
N VAL A 234 -9.25 5.90 3.52
CA VAL A 234 -10.27 6.02 2.47
C VAL A 234 -11.47 6.85 2.94
N ASN A 235 -11.95 6.66 4.18
CA ASN A 235 -13.07 7.43 4.73
C ASN A 235 -12.69 8.88 4.98
N GLN A 236 -11.48 9.14 5.50
CA GLN A 236 -10.95 10.50 5.68
C GLN A 236 -10.88 11.25 4.35
N LYS A 237 -10.33 10.62 3.30
CA LYS A 237 -10.22 11.20 1.96
C LYS A 237 -11.57 11.49 1.34
N ARG A 238 -12.52 10.55 1.44
CA ARG A 238 -13.89 10.73 0.96
C ARG A 238 -14.58 11.88 1.67
N CYS A 239 -14.50 11.93 2.99
CA CYS A 239 -15.05 13.02 3.80
C CYS A 239 -14.44 14.37 3.41
N GLN A 240 -13.11 14.45 3.30
CA GLN A 240 -12.41 15.68 2.89
C GLN A 240 -12.83 16.11 1.48
N GLY A 241 -12.97 15.19 0.53
CA GLY A 241 -13.44 15.49 -0.82
C GLY A 241 -14.84 16.08 -0.84
N CYS A 242 -15.75 15.57 0.01
CA CYS A 242 -17.09 16.14 0.16
C CYS A 242 -17.02 17.57 0.70
N TYR A 243 -16.25 17.82 1.75
CA TYR A 243 -16.08 19.16 2.30
C TYR A 243 -15.42 20.13 1.33
N ASP A 244 -14.42 19.71 0.57
CA ASP A 244 -13.77 20.55 -0.45
C ASP A 244 -14.77 20.97 -1.53
N ALA A 245 -15.74 20.11 -1.89
CA ALA A 245 -16.81 20.48 -2.80
C ALA A 245 -17.76 21.51 -2.18
N LEU A 246 -18.18 21.34 -0.93
CA LEU A 246 -19.03 22.29 -0.24
C LEU A 246 -18.36 23.67 -0.16
N ASP A 247 -17.10 23.73 0.25
CA ASP A 247 -16.32 24.96 0.37
C ASP A 247 -16.17 25.66 -0.98
N LYS A 248 -15.87 24.90 -2.04
CA LYS A 248 -15.74 25.40 -3.41
C LYS A 248 -17.01 26.14 -3.90
N TYR A 249 -18.17 25.68 -3.48
CA TYR A 249 -19.45 26.28 -3.86
C TYR A 249 -20.05 27.20 -2.78
N GLY A 250 -19.30 27.53 -1.74
CA GLY A 250 -19.71 28.43 -0.67
C GLY A 250 -20.85 27.90 0.21
N LEU A 251 -21.00 26.57 0.30
CA LEU A 251 -22.00 25.94 1.16
C LEU A 251 -21.43 25.75 2.56
N SER A 252 -22.08 26.38 3.56
CA SER A 252 -21.63 26.27 4.95
C SER A 252 -21.69 24.84 5.48
N ARG A 253 -20.59 24.36 6.04
CA ARG A 253 -20.51 23.05 6.71
C ARG A 253 -21.47 22.93 7.88
N ALA A 254 -21.77 24.04 8.57
CA ALA A 254 -22.70 24.06 9.70
C ALA A 254 -24.16 23.74 9.32
N HIS A 255 -24.48 23.82 8.03
CA HIS A 255 -25.81 23.46 7.51
C HIS A 255 -25.86 22.04 6.94
N GLN A 256 -24.79 21.26 7.07
CA GLN A 256 -24.70 19.88 6.64
C GLN A 256 -24.67 18.95 7.86
N LEU A 257 -25.21 17.75 7.72
CA LEU A 257 -25.07 16.72 8.73
C LEU A 257 -23.91 15.78 8.33
N CYS A 258 -23.10 15.40 9.30
CA CYS A 258 -22.03 14.44 9.08
C CYS A 258 -21.96 13.45 10.25
N TYR A 259 -22.05 12.19 9.92
CA TYR A 259 -21.98 11.09 10.87
C TYR A 259 -20.84 10.17 10.48
N SER A 260 -19.99 9.82 11.44
CA SER A 260 -18.90 8.86 11.27
C SER A 260 -19.11 7.65 12.19
N ASP A 261 -18.29 6.63 11.97
CA ASP A 261 -18.29 5.42 12.78
C ASP A 261 -19.65 4.72 12.81
N PHE A 262 -20.37 4.83 11.69
CA PHE A 262 -21.72 4.35 11.55
C PHE A 262 -21.75 2.82 11.42
N ASP A 263 -21.93 2.12 12.52
CA ASP A 263 -22.04 0.66 12.56
C ASP A 263 -23.39 0.17 13.17
N ASN A 264 -24.07 1.00 13.94
CA ASN A 264 -25.27 0.60 14.67
C ASN A 264 -26.56 0.95 13.91
N THR A 265 -27.33 -0.08 13.56
CA THR A 265 -28.64 0.07 12.88
C THR A 265 -29.70 0.73 13.78
N GLU A 266 -29.56 0.64 15.10
CA GLU A 266 -30.52 1.27 16.05
C GLU A 266 -30.42 2.80 16.00
N LEU A 267 -29.24 3.35 15.73
CA LEU A 267 -29.06 4.80 15.56
C LEU A 267 -29.61 5.31 14.23
N LEU A 268 -29.81 4.43 13.24
CA LEU A 268 -30.20 4.84 11.90
C LEU A 268 -31.56 5.56 11.87
N ASN A 269 -32.53 5.09 12.63
CA ASN A 269 -33.86 5.72 12.67
C ASN A 269 -33.79 7.13 13.29
N SER A 270 -32.96 7.31 14.34
CA SER A 270 -32.70 8.64 14.90
C SER A 270 -32.03 9.59 13.89
N ILE A 271 -31.02 9.08 13.20
CA ILE A 271 -30.29 9.83 12.17
C ILE A 271 -31.22 10.22 11.02
N ILE A 272 -32.10 9.32 10.57
CA ILE A 272 -33.10 9.62 9.54
C ILE A 272 -34.05 10.74 10.02
N SER A 273 -34.52 10.68 11.28
CA SER A 273 -35.34 11.72 11.86
C SER A 273 -34.64 13.09 11.87
N ASP A 274 -33.35 13.12 12.23
CA ASP A 274 -32.52 14.33 12.21
C ASP A 274 -32.34 14.88 10.80
N MET A 275 -32.20 14.01 9.80
CA MET A 275 -32.09 14.41 8.39
C MET A 275 -33.34 15.15 7.91
N PHE A 276 -34.55 14.63 8.25
CA PHE A 276 -35.79 15.29 7.87
C PHE A 276 -36.00 16.59 8.67
N ALA A 277 -35.69 16.61 9.96
CA ALA A 277 -35.72 17.83 10.77
C ALA A 277 -34.75 18.91 10.21
N GLY A 278 -33.55 18.48 9.77
CA GLY A 278 -32.54 19.33 9.13
C GLY A 278 -32.85 19.70 7.68
N LYS A 279 -33.98 19.22 7.13
CA LYS A 279 -34.39 19.43 5.72
C LYS A 279 -33.31 18.99 4.73
N VAL A 280 -32.66 17.84 4.99
CA VAL A 280 -31.68 17.25 4.08
C VAL A 280 -32.35 16.92 2.75
N GLU A 281 -31.68 17.27 1.66
CA GLU A 281 -32.16 17.03 0.30
C GLU A 281 -31.52 15.79 -0.33
N CYS A 282 -30.27 15.49 0.04
CA CYS A 282 -29.52 14.34 -0.48
C CYS A 282 -28.61 13.73 0.58
N ILE A 283 -28.69 12.41 0.70
CA ILE A 283 -27.81 11.62 1.54
C ILE A 283 -26.60 11.17 0.71
N ILE A 284 -25.39 11.32 1.27
CA ILE A 284 -24.14 10.80 0.69
C ILE A 284 -23.62 9.73 1.60
N CYS A 285 -23.64 8.49 1.12
CA CYS A 285 -23.12 7.34 1.84
C CYS A 285 -21.65 7.11 1.48
N GLY A 286 -20.81 6.91 2.50
CA GLY A 286 -19.37 6.68 2.35
C GLY A 286 -19.05 5.45 1.48
N ASP A 287 -19.92 4.45 1.51
CA ASP A 287 -19.82 3.24 0.69
C ASP A 287 -21.18 2.57 0.45
N ASP A 288 -21.14 1.43 -0.25
CA ASP A 288 -22.31 0.65 -0.65
C ASP A 288 -22.98 -0.09 0.51
N VAL A 289 -22.22 -0.50 1.53
CA VAL A 289 -22.78 -1.18 2.72
C VAL A 289 -23.64 -0.22 3.53
N ILE A 290 -23.09 0.97 3.82
CA ILE A 290 -23.84 2.06 4.49
C ILE A 290 -25.05 2.43 3.65
N CYS A 291 -24.85 2.60 2.33
CA CYS A 291 -25.93 2.95 1.42
C CYS A 291 -27.04 1.91 1.41
N THR A 292 -26.71 0.62 1.42
CA THR A 292 -27.70 -0.48 1.49
C THR A 292 -28.52 -0.42 2.77
N LYS A 293 -27.89 -0.19 3.93
CA LYS A 293 -28.56 -0.03 5.23
C LYS A 293 -29.54 1.16 5.20
N VAL A 294 -29.05 2.32 4.71
CA VAL A 294 -29.87 3.54 4.62
C VAL A 294 -31.05 3.37 3.67
N MET A 295 -30.82 2.79 2.47
CA MET A 295 -31.88 2.49 1.52
C MET A 295 -32.97 1.60 2.11
N SER A 296 -32.57 0.53 2.78
CA SER A 296 -33.49 -0.41 3.42
C SER A 296 -34.31 0.25 4.52
N ALA A 297 -33.70 1.08 5.35
CA ALA A 297 -34.40 1.80 6.42
C ALA A 297 -35.39 2.83 5.86
N LEU A 298 -34.98 3.64 4.86
CA LEU A 298 -35.87 4.61 4.21
C LEU A 298 -37.08 3.93 3.56
N GLN A 299 -36.88 2.78 2.92
CA GLN A 299 -37.96 2.02 2.30
C GLN A 299 -38.90 1.40 3.36
N ALA A 300 -38.38 0.89 4.48
CA ALA A 300 -39.17 0.36 5.58
C ALA A 300 -40.08 1.43 6.21
N GLU A 301 -39.61 2.67 6.32
CA GLU A 301 -40.36 3.83 6.83
C GLU A 301 -41.28 4.43 5.73
N GLY A 302 -41.27 3.91 4.51
CA GLY A 302 -42.16 4.34 3.41
C GLY A 302 -41.71 5.60 2.67
N TYR A 303 -40.47 6.06 2.88
CA TYR A 303 -39.94 7.21 2.16
C TYR A 303 -39.65 6.84 0.68
N ARG A 304 -39.98 7.76 -0.20
CA ARG A 304 -39.81 7.60 -1.65
C ARG A 304 -38.55 8.30 -2.14
N ILE A 305 -37.68 7.56 -2.77
CA ILE A 305 -36.47 8.06 -3.39
C ILE A 305 -36.69 8.21 -4.89
N PRO A 306 -36.36 9.34 -5.51
CA PRO A 306 -35.74 10.56 -4.97
C PRO A 306 -36.77 11.64 -4.50
N ARG A 307 -38.05 11.31 -4.41
CA ARG A 307 -39.12 12.28 -4.21
C ARG A 307 -39.05 12.99 -2.84
N ASP A 308 -38.93 12.19 -1.78
CA ASP A 308 -38.93 12.67 -0.40
C ASP A 308 -37.49 13.00 0.05
N ILE A 309 -36.50 12.21 -0.41
CA ILE A 309 -35.07 12.41 -0.21
C ILE A 309 -34.28 11.72 -1.31
N SER A 310 -33.16 12.29 -1.72
CA SER A 310 -32.24 11.69 -2.66
C SER A 310 -31.08 10.98 -1.97
N ILE A 311 -30.44 10.02 -2.65
CA ILE A 311 -29.30 9.27 -2.09
C ILE A 311 -28.24 9.01 -3.15
N ALA A 312 -26.97 9.12 -2.76
CA ALA A 312 -25.81 8.77 -3.55
C ALA A 312 -24.77 8.01 -2.70
N SER A 313 -23.93 7.22 -3.35
CA SER A 313 -22.86 6.45 -2.70
C SER A 313 -21.49 6.82 -3.27
N LEU A 314 -20.47 6.89 -2.40
CA LEU A 314 -19.09 7.14 -2.79
C LEU A 314 -18.35 5.85 -3.24
N TYR A 315 -19.03 4.73 -3.23
CA TYR A 315 -18.58 3.47 -3.83
C TYR A 315 -19.78 2.68 -4.36
N ASN A 316 -19.63 2.10 -5.56
CA ASN A 316 -20.66 1.29 -6.21
C ASN A 316 -20.36 -0.20 -6.08
N SER A 317 -21.40 -0.98 -5.75
CA SER A 317 -21.40 -2.44 -5.92
C SER A 317 -22.61 -2.91 -6.71
N ALA A 318 -22.64 -4.20 -7.04
CA ALA A 318 -23.79 -4.81 -7.72
C ALA A 318 -25.08 -4.64 -6.93
N ASN A 319 -25.02 -4.63 -5.59
CA ASN A 319 -26.18 -4.46 -4.72
C ASN A 319 -26.92 -3.14 -4.98
N LEU A 320 -26.19 -2.06 -5.23
CA LEU A 320 -26.79 -0.75 -5.46
C LEU A 320 -27.53 -0.64 -6.79
N ASN A 321 -27.27 -1.56 -7.73
CA ASN A 321 -28.00 -1.66 -9.00
C ASN A 321 -29.38 -2.32 -8.84
N CYS A 322 -29.53 -3.14 -7.79
CA CYS A 322 -30.75 -3.92 -7.54
C CYS A 322 -31.86 -3.11 -6.85
N PHE A 323 -31.55 -1.94 -6.30
CA PHE A 323 -32.54 -1.07 -5.69
C PHE A 323 -33.44 -0.42 -6.74
N SER A 324 -34.66 -0.08 -6.35
CA SER A 324 -35.60 0.71 -7.14
C SER A 324 -35.97 1.99 -6.36
N PRO A 325 -35.42 3.13 -6.80
CA PRO A 325 -34.54 3.35 -7.95
C PRO A 325 -33.09 2.90 -7.69
N ALA A 326 -32.37 2.56 -8.76
CA ALA A 326 -30.94 2.29 -8.69
C ALA A 326 -30.16 3.52 -8.23
N VAL A 327 -29.11 3.30 -7.42
CA VAL A 327 -28.40 4.36 -6.69
C VAL A 327 -27.31 5.00 -7.55
N THR A 328 -27.26 6.33 -7.59
CA THR A 328 -26.14 7.12 -8.12
C THR A 328 -24.88 6.81 -7.31
N ALA A 329 -23.78 6.48 -7.96
CA ALA A 329 -22.58 6.07 -7.23
C ALA A 329 -21.29 6.32 -8.01
N ILE A 330 -20.17 6.40 -7.27
CA ILE A 330 -18.81 6.33 -7.83
C ILE A 330 -18.48 4.86 -8.10
N SER A 331 -18.13 4.56 -9.33
CA SER A 331 -17.76 3.22 -9.78
C SER A 331 -16.26 3.08 -9.96
N VAL A 332 -15.71 2.04 -9.36
CA VAL A 332 -14.30 1.63 -9.45
C VAL A 332 -14.28 0.11 -9.62
N SER A 333 -13.39 -0.38 -10.44
CA SER A 333 -13.19 -1.82 -10.56
C SER A 333 -12.24 -2.31 -9.44
N ALA A 334 -12.80 -2.83 -8.36
CA ALA A 334 -12.03 -3.46 -7.28
C ALA A 334 -11.16 -4.61 -7.80
N ARG A 335 -11.68 -5.37 -8.78
CA ARG A 335 -10.92 -6.44 -9.45
C ARG A 335 -9.69 -5.90 -10.18
N GLN A 336 -9.79 -4.73 -10.81
CA GLN A 336 -8.65 -4.08 -11.43
C GLN A 336 -7.63 -3.58 -10.40
N VAL A 337 -8.07 -3.05 -9.25
CA VAL A 337 -7.18 -2.70 -8.12
C VAL A 337 -6.39 -3.93 -7.71
N GLY A 338 -7.06 -5.06 -7.49
CA GLY A 338 -6.43 -6.33 -7.14
C GLY A 338 -5.43 -6.81 -8.20
N ASN A 339 -5.83 -6.79 -9.47
CA ASN A 339 -4.94 -7.16 -10.58
C ASN A 339 -3.67 -6.32 -10.62
N VAL A 340 -3.79 -5.02 -10.43
CA VAL A 340 -2.65 -4.09 -10.51
C VAL A 340 -1.74 -4.27 -9.31
N VAL A 341 -2.25 -4.31 -8.06
CA VAL A 341 -1.40 -4.47 -6.88
C VAL A 341 -0.68 -5.81 -6.88
N GLY A 342 -1.36 -6.89 -7.27
CA GLY A 342 -0.76 -8.22 -7.39
C GLY A 342 0.37 -8.24 -8.43
N ARG A 343 0.14 -7.64 -9.61
CA ARG A 343 1.14 -7.54 -10.68
C ARG A 343 2.36 -6.74 -10.23
N GLN A 344 2.16 -5.56 -9.65
CA GLN A 344 3.26 -4.70 -9.24
C GLN A 344 4.11 -5.37 -8.16
N LEU A 345 3.48 -6.04 -7.19
CA LEU A 345 4.20 -6.79 -6.17
C LEU A 345 5.02 -7.94 -6.77
N ILE A 346 4.41 -8.77 -7.62
CA ILE A 346 5.11 -9.93 -8.21
C ILE A 346 6.24 -9.47 -9.14
N ASN A 347 6.05 -8.40 -9.91
CA ASN A 347 7.11 -7.81 -10.74
C ASN A 347 8.29 -7.33 -9.87
N SER A 348 8.00 -6.64 -8.76
CA SER A 348 9.01 -6.22 -7.78
C SER A 348 9.78 -7.42 -7.23
N LEU A 349 9.09 -8.49 -6.85
CA LEU A 349 9.71 -9.74 -6.38
C LEU A 349 10.64 -10.37 -7.41
N ARG A 350 10.33 -10.23 -8.70
CA ARG A 350 11.14 -10.75 -9.80
C ARG A 350 12.28 -9.85 -10.22
N GLY A 351 12.32 -8.62 -9.68
CA GLY A 351 13.26 -7.60 -10.14
C GLY A 351 12.91 -7.03 -11.52
N GLU A 352 11.65 -7.18 -11.93
CA GLU A 352 11.10 -6.60 -13.15
C GLU A 352 10.64 -5.15 -12.88
N ALA A 353 10.38 -4.39 -13.95
CA ALA A 353 9.89 -3.02 -13.82
C ALA A 353 8.49 -2.99 -13.19
N TYR A 354 8.28 -2.12 -12.21
CA TYR A 354 7.01 -1.91 -11.52
C TYR A 354 6.81 -0.45 -11.14
N ASN A 355 5.56 -0.07 -10.86
CA ASN A 355 5.22 1.25 -10.35
C ASN A 355 4.89 1.15 -8.86
N ALA A 356 5.63 1.87 -8.02
CA ALA A 356 5.41 1.89 -6.59
C ALA A 356 4.07 2.55 -6.20
N LYS A 357 3.61 3.53 -6.99
CA LYS A 357 2.33 4.22 -6.76
C LYS A 357 1.52 4.26 -8.05
N THR A 358 0.28 3.76 -7.99
CA THR A 358 -0.62 3.73 -9.14
C THR A 358 -2.01 4.23 -8.71
N ASN A 359 -2.49 5.28 -9.38
CA ASN A 359 -3.87 5.74 -9.25
C ASN A 359 -4.68 5.23 -10.43
N LEU A 360 -5.78 4.55 -10.14
CA LEU A 360 -6.73 4.09 -11.14
C LEU A 360 -7.83 5.13 -11.37
N GLY A 361 -8.46 5.05 -12.53
CA GLY A 361 -9.61 5.90 -12.87
C GLY A 361 -10.88 5.49 -12.11
N TYR A 362 -11.84 6.41 -12.06
CA TYR A 362 -13.18 6.19 -11.55
C TYR A 362 -14.23 6.77 -12.52
N GLU A 363 -15.46 6.32 -12.39
CA GLU A 363 -16.61 6.82 -13.13
C GLU A 363 -17.71 7.25 -12.16
N ILE A 364 -18.51 8.25 -12.52
CA ILE A 364 -19.71 8.61 -11.78
C ILE A 364 -20.92 8.09 -12.55
N LEU A 365 -21.59 7.10 -11.95
CA LEU A 365 -22.81 6.53 -12.52
C LEU A 365 -24.02 7.29 -12.01
N LEU A 366 -24.51 8.23 -12.83
CA LEU A 366 -25.76 8.95 -12.53
C LEU A 366 -26.95 8.03 -12.76
N ARG A 367 -27.77 7.87 -11.72
CA ARG A 367 -28.96 7.03 -11.72
C ARG A 367 -30.16 7.77 -11.14
N LYS A 368 -31.30 7.10 -11.07
CA LYS A 368 -32.58 7.73 -10.69
C LYS A 368 -32.68 8.13 -9.22
N SER A 369 -31.78 7.68 -8.34
CA SER A 369 -31.82 8.02 -6.92
C SER A 369 -31.48 9.50 -6.61
N THR A 370 -30.92 10.24 -7.60
CA THR A 370 -30.56 11.67 -7.49
C THR A 370 -31.24 12.52 -8.57
N GLY A 371 -32.27 12.03 -9.21
CA GLY A 371 -33.06 12.82 -10.16
C GLY A 371 -34.00 13.76 -9.42
N LYS A 372 -33.63 15.04 -9.19
CA LYS A 372 -34.62 16.03 -8.73
C LYS A 372 -35.76 16.07 -9.75
N MET A 373 -36.96 15.66 -9.35
CA MET A 373 -38.16 16.01 -10.08
C MET A 373 -38.43 17.50 -9.80
N TYR A 374 -38.11 18.34 -10.76
CA TYR A 374 -38.62 19.71 -10.69
C TYR A 374 -40.15 19.61 -10.68
N PRO A 375 -40.85 20.30 -9.73
CA PRO A 375 -42.30 20.38 -9.85
C PRO A 375 -42.60 21.03 -11.19
N VAL A 376 -43.37 20.34 -11.99
CA VAL A 376 -43.95 20.87 -13.26
C VAL A 376 -44.96 21.92 -12.93
#